data_d958e75afa6aff378cbf3bdbaa1ee61e
#
_entry.id   d958e75afa6aff378cbf3bdbaa1ee61e
#
_cell.length_a   1.000
_cell.length_b   1.000
_cell.length_c   1.000
_cell.angle_alpha   90.00
_cell.angle_beta   90.00
_cell.angle_gamma   90.00
#
_symmetry.space_group_name_H-M   'P 1'
#
loop_
_entity.id
_entity.type
_entity.pdbx_description
1 polymer ?
#
loop_
_entity_poly.entity_id
_entity_poly.type
_entity_poly.pdbx_seq_one_letter_code
_entity_poly.pdbx_strand_id
1 'polypeptide(L)'
;EGHTGQVLEAAVVATFLPSEVVDSLYAVMVEAGLEVASLTLEPIAALNAAIPEDIRLLNLALVDIGAGTTDIALCRDGGVVGYTMATVAGDEITEALMRACLVDYHTAERIKMQLGKGAPISFEDVVGVEQSCSDEEIFSMIEPEVQRLADEIARRVLELNERPPSALFLAGGGSKLAGLSGRVADALQMDRKRVAVAGRYFQNSACSDIQDLDDPEYTTPLGIAVSAGLGLISDSYRVVLNGKPAKLFRSGRVTVLELLMMNGFTHSDLLGRSGKSLMLYLDGKRTVFYGEPALPARLAINGVEAKPSQIVHAGDVIQFEPAKAGKDQELNAGQLSRQLGVGGLACQGKLLAPDTPLSTGDSLETVQVSEKGPEKEKAAGAPIQTGAPIQTGVPIQTGVPIQTGVPIQIELNGRPLPLPGKADGTPYYLMDLLERSGIDFKHAERPVRLTV
;
A
#
# COMPACT_ATOMS: atom_id res chain seq x y z
N GLU A 1 -18.05 13.39 8.06
CA GLU A 1 -18.75 12.12 8.38
C GLU A 1 -20.26 12.42 8.57
N GLY A 2 -21.13 11.50 8.11
CA GLY A 2 -22.58 11.61 8.29
C GLY A 2 -23.33 12.45 7.25
N HIS A 3 -22.66 12.98 6.24
CA HIS A 3 -23.30 13.70 5.15
C HIS A 3 -23.67 12.74 4.00
N THR A 4 -24.84 12.95 3.41
CA THR A 4 -25.29 12.24 2.21
C THR A 4 -25.29 13.21 1.03
N GLY A 5 -24.75 12.79 -0.12
CA GLY A 5 -24.70 13.60 -1.33
C GLY A 5 -24.91 12.72 -2.58
N GLN A 6 -25.27 13.36 -3.68
CA GLN A 6 -25.40 12.69 -4.99
C GLN A 6 -24.04 12.58 -5.72
N VAL A 7 -23.08 13.43 -5.35
CA VAL A 7 -21.72 13.46 -5.89
C VAL A 7 -20.77 13.62 -4.73
N LEU A 8 -19.71 12.82 -4.68
CA LEU A 8 -18.62 12.92 -3.74
C LEU A 8 -17.30 13.05 -4.51
N GLU A 9 -16.60 14.15 -4.28
CA GLU A 9 -15.24 14.37 -4.81
C GLU A 9 -14.24 14.33 -3.68
N ALA A 10 -13.15 13.59 -3.87
CA ALA A 10 -12.06 13.53 -2.92
C ALA A 10 -10.71 13.66 -3.65
N ALA A 11 -9.92 14.65 -3.26
CA ALA A 11 -8.52 14.73 -3.65
C ALA A 11 -7.68 13.98 -2.62
N VAL A 12 -6.95 12.96 -3.06
CA VAL A 12 -6.15 12.12 -2.18
C VAL A 12 -4.69 12.04 -2.63
N VAL A 13 -3.78 11.99 -1.67
CA VAL A 13 -2.39 11.64 -1.89
C VAL A 13 -2.21 10.19 -1.44
N ALA A 14 -1.84 9.31 -2.36
CA ALA A 14 -1.62 7.90 -2.08
C ALA A 14 -0.12 7.58 -2.08
N THR A 15 0.34 6.91 -1.04
CA THR A 15 1.73 6.45 -0.91
C THR A 15 1.78 4.93 -0.97
N PHE A 16 2.70 4.42 -1.76
CA PHE A 16 2.97 2.99 -1.88
C PHE A 16 4.37 2.72 -1.33
N LEU A 17 4.46 1.78 -0.40
CA LEU A 17 5.72 1.34 0.18
C LEU A 17 6.02 -0.09 -0.28
N PRO A 18 7.28 -0.43 -0.59
CA PRO A 18 7.68 -1.81 -0.82
C PRO A 18 7.43 -2.64 0.45
N SER A 19 6.70 -3.74 0.33
CA SER A 19 6.39 -4.61 1.48
C SER A 19 7.65 -5.15 2.15
N GLU A 20 8.69 -5.46 1.38
CA GLU A 20 9.97 -5.95 1.88
C GLU A 20 10.66 -4.97 2.84
N VAL A 21 10.60 -3.66 2.53
CA VAL A 21 11.16 -2.62 3.41
C VAL A 21 10.40 -2.58 4.74
N VAL A 22 9.08 -2.59 4.65
CA VAL A 22 8.21 -2.56 5.82
C VAL A 22 8.42 -3.83 6.67
N ASP A 23 8.44 -5.01 6.06
CA ASP A 23 8.66 -6.28 6.75
C ASP A 23 10.04 -6.32 7.44
N SER A 24 11.06 -5.76 6.79
CA SER A 24 12.41 -5.66 7.34
C SER A 24 12.45 -4.76 8.58
N LEU A 25 11.78 -3.61 8.55
CA LEU A 25 11.68 -2.72 9.71
C LEU A 25 10.98 -3.41 10.89
N TYR A 26 9.87 -4.10 10.64
CA TYR A 26 9.19 -4.87 11.69
C TYR A 26 10.07 -5.98 12.25
N ALA A 27 10.80 -6.69 11.39
CA ALA A 27 11.70 -7.76 11.82
C ALA A 27 12.82 -7.23 12.74
N VAL A 28 13.44 -6.11 12.38
CA VAL A 28 14.47 -5.45 13.21
C VAL A 28 13.91 -5.04 14.56
N MET A 29 12.72 -4.47 14.63
CA MET A 29 12.11 -4.07 15.90
C MET A 29 11.78 -5.28 16.78
N VAL A 30 11.27 -6.35 16.20
CA VAL A 30 11.00 -7.60 16.93
C VAL A 30 12.30 -8.21 17.46
N GLU A 31 13.39 -8.23 16.68
CA GLU A 31 14.70 -8.72 17.11
C GLU A 31 15.29 -7.87 18.24
N ALA A 32 15.05 -6.56 18.20
CA ALA A 32 15.42 -5.63 19.29
C ALA A 32 14.54 -5.77 20.53
N GLY A 33 13.52 -6.64 20.53
CA GLY A 33 12.57 -6.81 21.64
C GLY A 33 11.58 -5.65 21.77
N LEU A 34 11.37 -4.87 20.69
CA LEU A 34 10.45 -3.73 20.64
C LEU A 34 9.20 -4.09 19.87
N GLU A 35 8.08 -3.51 20.28
CA GLU A 35 6.78 -3.61 19.60
C GLU A 35 6.53 -2.34 18.80
N VAL A 36 6.20 -2.49 17.51
CA VAL A 36 5.84 -1.35 16.64
C VAL A 36 4.40 -0.97 16.94
N ALA A 37 4.20 0.21 17.50
CA ALA A 37 2.85 0.74 17.78
C ALA A 37 2.19 1.27 16.51
N SER A 38 2.93 2.00 15.67
CA SER A 38 2.43 2.53 14.40
C SER A 38 3.59 2.83 13.46
N LEU A 39 3.26 3.09 12.19
CA LEU A 39 4.20 3.50 11.16
C LEU A 39 3.78 4.88 10.62
N THR A 40 4.73 5.79 10.45
CA THR A 40 4.52 7.07 9.78
C THR A 40 5.55 7.26 8.69
N LEU A 41 5.24 8.14 7.73
CA LEU A 41 6.20 8.54 6.71
C LEU A 41 7.13 9.62 7.27
N GLU A 42 8.41 9.48 6.99
CA GLU A 42 9.45 10.41 7.43
C GLU A 42 9.12 11.88 7.09
N PRO A 43 8.75 12.24 5.83
CA PRO A 43 8.43 13.62 5.48
C PRO A 43 7.23 14.19 6.26
N ILE A 44 6.26 13.34 6.64
CA ILE A 44 5.10 13.76 7.45
C ILE A 44 5.51 13.97 8.90
N ALA A 45 6.31 13.08 9.45
CA ALA A 45 6.84 13.21 10.79
C ALA A 45 7.69 14.48 10.92
N ALA A 46 8.65 14.67 10.01
CA ALA A 46 9.50 15.86 9.97
C ALA A 46 8.69 17.17 9.88
N LEU A 47 7.66 17.18 9.05
CA LEU A 47 6.78 18.34 8.91
C LEU A 47 6.03 18.66 10.22
N ASN A 48 5.61 17.65 10.97
CA ASN A 48 4.92 17.83 12.25
C ASN A 48 5.80 18.48 13.31
N ALA A 49 7.11 18.24 13.29
CA ALA A 49 8.05 18.92 14.18
C ALA A 49 8.40 20.33 13.69
N ALA A 50 8.71 20.46 12.40
CA ALA A 50 9.31 21.68 11.85
C ALA A 50 8.29 22.79 11.55
N ILE A 51 7.05 22.45 11.22
CA ILE A 51 6.04 23.39 10.76
C ILE A 51 4.76 23.27 11.60
N PRO A 52 4.48 24.22 12.51
CA PRO A 52 3.23 24.27 13.28
C PRO A 52 1.98 24.29 12.39
N GLU A 53 0.88 23.71 12.88
CA GLU A 53 -0.36 23.55 12.11
C GLU A 53 -0.96 24.88 11.66
N ASP A 54 -0.88 25.93 12.49
CA ASP A 54 -1.44 27.25 12.23
C ASP A 54 -0.82 27.95 11.01
N ILE A 55 0.45 27.65 10.68
CA ILE A 55 1.11 28.25 9.51
C ILE A 55 1.05 27.35 8.27
N ARG A 56 0.56 26.12 8.35
CA ARG A 56 0.42 25.19 7.20
C ARG A 56 -0.61 25.64 6.16
N LEU A 57 -1.41 26.66 6.46
CA LEU A 57 -2.25 27.33 5.46
C LEU A 57 -1.42 28.00 4.36
N LEU A 58 -0.16 28.35 4.66
CA LEU A 58 0.78 28.91 3.70
C LEU A 58 1.38 27.83 2.81
N ASN A 59 1.86 28.25 1.62
CA ASN A 59 2.62 27.37 0.74
C ASN A 59 4.06 27.25 1.24
N LEU A 60 4.36 26.22 2.01
CA LEU A 60 5.66 25.99 2.65
C LEU A 60 6.28 24.69 2.19
N ALA A 61 7.60 24.68 2.10
CA ALA A 61 8.39 23.47 1.85
C ALA A 61 9.24 23.13 3.07
N LEU A 62 9.35 21.84 3.37
CA LEU A 62 10.32 21.26 4.27
C LEU A 62 11.25 20.37 3.46
N VAL A 63 12.55 20.54 3.65
CA VAL A 63 13.61 19.76 3.00
C VAL A 63 14.47 19.15 4.09
N ASP A 64 14.36 17.86 4.30
CA ASP A 64 15.14 17.09 5.27
C ASP A 64 16.34 16.46 4.55
N ILE A 65 17.53 16.92 4.88
CA ILE A 65 18.78 16.52 4.23
C ILE A 65 19.52 15.56 5.17
N GLY A 66 19.39 14.27 4.86
CA GLY A 66 20.08 13.20 5.54
C GLY A 66 21.48 12.93 4.99
N ALA A 67 22.00 11.75 5.25
CA ALA A 67 23.26 11.26 4.69
C ALA A 67 23.10 10.87 3.22
N GLY A 68 22.22 9.92 2.92
CA GLY A 68 22.02 9.36 1.57
C GLY A 68 20.80 9.87 0.83
N THR A 69 19.84 10.52 1.51
CA THR A 69 18.60 11.01 0.90
C THR A 69 18.27 12.43 1.34
N THR A 70 17.56 13.13 0.46
CA THR A 70 16.96 14.43 0.73
C THR A 70 15.47 14.32 0.53
N ASP A 71 14.70 14.38 1.60
CA ASP A 71 13.26 14.26 1.62
C ASP A 71 12.60 15.64 1.60
N ILE A 72 11.62 15.81 0.70
CA ILE A 72 10.97 17.09 0.47
C ILE A 72 9.47 16.92 0.65
N ALA A 73 8.89 17.70 1.57
CA ALA A 73 7.46 17.77 1.78
C ALA A 73 6.95 19.18 1.51
N LEU A 74 5.77 19.27 0.91
CA LEU A 74 5.05 20.54 0.69
C LEU A 74 3.74 20.54 1.46
N CYS A 75 3.49 21.64 2.14
CA CYS A 75 2.19 21.90 2.75
C CYS A 75 1.58 23.19 2.20
N ARG A 76 0.25 23.19 2.09
CA ARG A 76 -0.57 24.31 1.65
C ARG A 76 -2.01 24.04 2.07
N ASP A 77 -2.76 25.07 2.34
CA ASP A 77 -4.19 25.00 2.70
C ASP A 77 -4.46 24.06 3.90
N GLY A 78 -3.52 24.00 4.84
CA GLY A 78 -3.63 23.23 6.08
C GLY A 78 -3.21 21.74 5.97
N GLY A 79 -2.84 21.26 4.78
CA GLY A 79 -2.50 19.86 4.55
C GLY A 79 -1.20 19.63 3.78
N VAL A 80 -0.74 18.40 3.76
CA VAL A 80 0.37 17.98 2.90
C VAL A 80 -0.15 17.86 1.47
N VAL A 81 0.46 18.62 0.55
CA VAL A 81 0.08 18.64 -0.87
C VAL A 81 0.81 17.54 -1.65
N GLY A 82 2.03 17.23 -1.23
CA GLY A 82 2.86 16.21 -1.85
C GLY A 82 4.22 16.11 -1.18
N TYR A 83 4.94 15.06 -1.53
CA TYR A 83 6.33 14.84 -1.10
C TYR A 83 7.10 14.16 -2.23
N THR A 84 8.41 14.33 -2.21
CA THR A 84 9.35 13.72 -3.15
C THR A 84 10.67 13.48 -2.44
N MET A 85 11.53 12.71 -3.03
CA MET A 85 12.85 12.38 -2.51
C MET A 85 13.91 12.56 -3.60
N ALA A 86 15.08 13.00 -3.20
CA ALA A 86 16.29 12.98 -4.02
C ALA A 86 17.35 12.07 -3.37
N THR A 87 18.18 11.46 -4.20
CA THR A 87 19.31 10.62 -3.76
C THR A 87 20.63 11.40 -3.68
N VAL A 88 20.58 12.72 -3.82
CA VAL A 88 21.69 13.63 -3.61
C VAL A 88 21.55 14.23 -2.21
N ALA A 89 22.54 14.00 -1.33
CA ALA A 89 22.45 14.38 0.09
C ALA A 89 23.84 14.61 0.70
N GLY A 90 23.98 14.39 2.02
CA GLY A 90 25.21 14.68 2.75
C GLY A 90 26.42 13.85 2.36
N ASP A 91 26.21 12.62 1.87
CA ASP A 91 27.30 11.69 1.53
C ASP A 91 28.08 12.14 0.29
N GLU A 92 27.43 12.79 -0.69
CA GLU A 92 28.15 13.36 -1.85
C GLU A 92 29.16 14.42 -1.44
N ILE A 93 28.83 15.21 -0.41
CA ILE A 93 29.76 16.19 0.15
C ILE A 93 30.91 15.49 0.86
N THR A 94 30.62 14.43 1.63
CA THR A 94 31.63 13.64 2.29
C THR A 94 32.56 12.97 1.32
N GLU A 95 32.04 12.36 0.25
CA GLU A 95 32.85 11.77 -0.81
C GLU A 95 33.69 12.81 -1.57
N ALA A 96 33.18 14.01 -1.77
CA ALA A 96 33.95 15.09 -2.37
C ALA A 96 35.12 15.47 -1.48
N LEU A 97 34.92 15.58 -0.16
CA LEU A 97 35.99 15.81 0.82
C LEU A 97 37.00 14.68 0.84
N MET A 98 36.56 13.42 0.80
CA MET A 98 37.46 12.26 0.72
C MET A 98 38.38 12.36 -0.47
N ARG A 99 37.86 12.72 -1.64
CA ARG A 99 38.64 12.86 -2.88
C ARG A 99 39.56 14.08 -2.86
N ALA A 100 39.05 15.21 -2.38
CA ALA A 100 39.81 16.47 -2.39
C ALA A 100 40.94 16.49 -1.34
N CYS A 101 40.67 15.96 -0.16
CA CYS A 101 41.61 15.97 0.98
C CYS A 101 42.42 14.66 1.10
N LEU A 102 42.13 13.64 0.27
CA LEU A 102 42.72 12.30 0.35
C LEU A 102 42.60 11.68 1.73
N VAL A 103 41.40 11.68 2.28
CA VAL A 103 41.09 11.16 3.65
C VAL A 103 40.06 10.05 3.59
N ASP A 104 39.99 9.27 4.69
CA ASP A 104 38.92 8.30 4.89
C ASP A 104 37.57 8.98 5.20
N TYR A 105 36.48 8.18 5.15
CA TYR A 105 35.12 8.66 5.36
C TYR A 105 34.94 9.38 6.72
N HIS A 106 35.44 8.79 7.81
CA HIS A 106 35.29 9.37 9.15
C HIS A 106 36.04 10.71 9.30
N THR A 107 37.20 10.80 8.70
CA THR A 107 37.96 12.05 8.66
C THR A 107 37.27 13.11 7.80
N ALA A 108 36.69 12.72 6.65
CA ALA A 108 35.88 13.62 5.82
C ALA A 108 34.64 14.13 6.56
N GLU A 109 33.91 13.26 7.28
CA GLU A 109 32.77 13.67 8.13
C GLU A 109 33.22 14.67 9.22
N ARG A 110 34.35 14.42 9.86
CA ARG A 110 34.88 15.33 10.87
C ARG A 110 35.27 16.69 10.27
N ILE A 111 35.85 16.73 9.07
CA ILE A 111 36.13 17.95 8.33
C ILE A 111 34.83 18.69 8.01
N LYS A 112 33.84 17.98 7.46
CA LYS A 112 32.50 18.51 7.11
C LYS A 112 31.83 19.19 8.32
N MET A 113 31.89 18.54 9.51
CA MET A 113 31.31 19.08 10.74
C MET A 113 32.06 20.31 11.30
N GLN A 114 33.28 20.59 10.87
CA GLN A 114 34.07 21.77 11.26
C GLN A 114 33.88 22.95 10.34
N LEU A 115 33.37 22.74 9.14
CA LEU A 115 33.14 23.80 8.17
C LEU A 115 32.22 24.91 8.71
N GLY A 116 32.57 26.15 8.46
CA GLY A 116 31.82 27.32 8.85
C GLY A 116 32.06 27.77 10.30
N LYS A 117 32.98 27.14 11.04
CA LYS A 117 33.33 27.52 12.44
C LYS A 117 34.44 28.58 12.50
N GLY A 118 35.05 28.93 11.37
CA GLY A 118 36.05 29.99 11.27
C GLY A 118 37.43 29.65 11.85
N ALA A 119 37.69 28.37 12.17
CA ALA A 119 38.97 27.89 12.63
C ALA A 119 39.65 27.04 11.55
N PRO A 120 41.01 27.09 11.41
CA PRO A 120 41.70 26.18 10.48
C PRO A 120 41.41 24.72 10.84
N ILE A 121 41.11 23.93 9.82
CA ILE A 121 40.78 22.50 9.94
C ILE A 121 42.06 21.70 9.69
N SER A 122 42.51 20.95 10.70
CA SER A 122 43.69 20.11 10.58
C SER A 122 43.30 18.63 10.51
N PHE A 123 43.95 17.91 9.60
CA PHE A 123 43.71 16.48 9.38
C PHE A 123 44.98 15.82 8.83
N GLU A 124 45.08 14.53 8.98
CA GLU A 124 46.11 13.69 8.38
C GLU A 124 45.49 12.97 7.15
N ASP A 125 46.16 13.01 6.04
CA ASP A 125 45.76 12.31 4.83
C ASP A 125 46.11 10.81 4.88
N VAL A 126 45.65 10.04 3.88
CA VAL A 126 45.84 8.56 3.85
C VAL A 126 47.29 8.14 3.71
N VAL A 127 48.22 9.06 3.40
CA VAL A 127 49.67 8.80 3.31
C VAL A 127 50.42 9.29 4.55
N GLY A 128 49.72 9.81 5.58
CA GLY A 128 50.29 10.25 6.83
C GLY A 128 50.83 11.67 6.82
N VAL A 129 50.38 12.52 5.88
CA VAL A 129 50.81 13.92 5.81
C VAL A 129 49.81 14.80 6.55
N GLU A 130 50.29 15.56 7.52
CA GLU A 130 49.48 16.57 8.19
C GLU A 130 49.17 17.74 7.27
N GLN A 131 47.86 18.04 7.17
CA GLN A 131 47.31 19.13 6.39
C GLN A 131 46.59 20.12 7.29
N SER A 132 46.61 21.41 6.95
CA SER A 132 45.83 22.44 7.63
C SER A 132 45.29 23.41 6.61
N CYS A 133 43.98 23.44 6.47
CA CYS A 133 43.28 24.25 5.46
C CYS A 133 42.29 25.21 6.16
N SER A 134 42.07 26.36 5.56
CA SER A 134 41.01 27.28 5.97
C SER A 134 39.66 26.79 5.50
N ASP A 135 38.58 27.33 6.12
CA ASP A 135 37.20 27.05 5.67
C ASP A 135 37.01 27.36 4.18
N GLU A 136 37.56 28.50 3.70
CA GLU A 136 37.43 28.94 2.31
C GLU A 136 38.11 27.99 1.35
N GLU A 137 39.30 27.48 1.70
CA GLU A 137 40.03 26.51 0.88
C GLU A 137 39.24 25.23 0.71
N ILE A 138 38.70 24.68 1.81
CA ILE A 138 37.90 23.44 1.79
C ILE A 138 36.57 23.69 1.06
N PHE A 139 35.90 24.82 1.32
CA PHE A 139 34.68 25.16 0.59
C PHE A 139 34.90 25.25 -0.91
N SER A 140 36.01 25.81 -1.38
CA SER A 140 36.29 25.89 -2.80
C SER A 140 36.46 24.52 -3.47
N MET A 141 36.87 23.49 -2.69
CA MET A 141 37.04 22.13 -3.19
C MET A 141 35.70 21.40 -3.39
N ILE A 142 34.71 21.70 -2.56
CA ILE A 142 33.40 21.03 -2.57
C ILE A 142 32.27 21.88 -3.15
N GLU A 143 32.57 23.09 -3.59
CA GLU A 143 31.57 24.03 -4.11
C GLU A 143 30.68 23.43 -5.21
N PRO A 144 31.21 22.67 -6.19
CA PRO A 144 30.37 22.07 -7.23
C PRO A 144 29.29 21.11 -6.68
N GLU A 145 29.65 20.31 -5.67
CA GLU A 145 28.75 19.34 -5.07
C GLU A 145 27.69 20.03 -4.20
N VAL A 146 28.09 21.06 -3.47
CA VAL A 146 27.12 21.87 -2.68
C VAL A 146 26.13 22.59 -3.61
N GLN A 147 26.62 23.13 -4.74
CA GLN A 147 25.75 23.73 -5.74
C GLN A 147 24.81 22.69 -6.37
N ARG A 148 25.33 21.51 -6.72
CA ARG A 148 24.52 20.40 -7.26
C ARG A 148 23.42 19.98 -6.30
N LEU A 149 23.71 19.90 -5.00
CA LEU A 149 22.70 19.60 -3.98
C LEU A 149 21.62 20.69 -3.95
N ALA A 150 22.01 21.96 -3.97
CA ALA A 150 21.07 23.08 -3.96
C ALA A 150 20.18 23.10 -5.22
N ASP A 151 20.77 22.83 -6.39
CA ASP A 151 20.05 22.78 -7.68
C ASP A 151 19.07 21.60 -7.71
N GLU A 152 19.46 20.43 -7.20
CA GLU A 152 18.58 19.27 -7.10
C GLU A 152 17.41 19.51 -6.16
N ILE A 153 17.65 20.12 -4.98
CA ILE A 153 16.58 20.56 -4.07
C ILE A 153 15.62 21.50 -4.80
N ALA A 154 16.15 22.53 -5.44
CA ALA A 154 15.34 23.51 -6.17
C ALA A 154 14.51 22.86 -7.29
N ARG A 155 15.12 21.97 -8.06
CA ARG A 155 14.45 21.21 -9.12
C ARG A 155 13.28 20.39 -8.57
N ARG A 156 13.51 19.63 -7.50
CA ARG A 156 12.47 18.79 -6.88
C ARG A 156 11.33 19.60 -6.28
N VAL A 157 11.67 20.71 -5.62
CA VAL A 157 10.65 21.63 -5.08
C VAL A 157 9.79 22.21 -6.19
N LEU A 158 10.38 22.64 -7.29
CA LEU A 158 9.65 23.22 -8.44
C LEU A 158 8.85 22.16 -9.19
N GLU A 159 9.35 20.94 -9.36
CA GLU A 159 8.59 19.82 -9.95
C GLU A 159 7.31 19.51 -9.15
N LEU A 160 7.40 19.58 -7.82
CA LEU A 160 6.29 19.24 -6.94
C LEU A 160 5.31 20.41 -6.75
N ASN A 161 5.80 21.66 -6.72
CA ASN A 161 5.02 22.87 -6.38
C ASN A 161 4.71 23.78 -7.57
N GLU A 162 5.30 23.53 -8.76
CA GLU A 162 5.20 24.34 -9.98
C GLU A 162 5.69 25.78 -9.85
N ARG A 163 5.98 26.25 -8.66
CA ARG A 163 6.46 27.61 -8.31
C ARG A 163 7.27 27.58 -7.01
N PRO A 164 8.11 28.59 -6.73
CA PRO A 164 8.77 28.70 -5.43
C PRO A 164 7.75 28.74 -4.27
N PRO A 165 8.04 28.10 -3.13
CA PRO A 165 7.20 28.20 -1.94
C PRO A 165 7.29 29.59 -1.32
N SER A 166 6.36 29.92 -0.43
CA SER A 166 6.37 31.19 0.32
C SER A 166 7.53 31.26 1.33
N ALA A 167 7.88 30.10 1.91
CA ALA A 167 9.08 29.89 2.72
C ALA A 167 9.51 28.42 2.65
N LEU A 168 10.79 28.17 2.93
CA LEU A 168 11.40 26.84 2.91
C LEU A 168 12.17 26.64 4.20
N PHE A 169 12.00 25.46 4.80
CA PHE A 169 12.71 25.02 6.00
C PHE A 169 13.67 23.88 5.62
N LEU A 170 14.94 24.04 5.94
CA LEU A 170 15.96 23.00 5.82
C LEU A 170 16.07 22.25 7.13
N ALA A 171 16.01 20.94 7.11
CA ALA A 171 16.08 20.03 8.25
C ALA A 171 17.17 18.98 8.02
N GLY A 172 17.40 18.14 9.03
CA GLY A 172 18.43 17.10 9.00
C GLY A 172 19.84 17.62 9.18
N GLY A 173 20.79 16.73 9.35
CA GLY A 173 22.19 17.06 9.58
C GLY A 173 22.85 17.84 8.45
N GLY A 174 22.47 17.51 7.20
CA GLY A 174 22.96 18.20 6.00
C GLY A 174 22.55 19.65 5.90
N SER A 175 21.48 20.07 6.55
CA SER A 175 21.04 21.47 6.59
C SER A 175 22.01 22.43 7.30
N LYS A 176 22.88 21.87 8.14
CA LYS A 176 23.94 22.62 8.85
C LYS A 176 25.09 23.04 7.95
N LEU A 177 25.16 22.53 6.71
CA LEU A 177 26.23 22.87 5.80
C LEU A 177 26.23 24.38 5.50
N ALA A 178 27.33 25.04 5.85
CA ALA A 178 27.46 26.47 5.76
C ALA A 178 27.22 26.96 4.31
N GLY A 179 26.41 28.00 4.14
CA GLY A 179 26.10 28.59 2.82
C GLY A 179 25.06 27.83 1.99
N LEU A 180 24.63 26.63 2.40
CA LEU A 180 23.64 25.84 1.62
C LEU A 180 22.29 26.56 1.53
N SER A 181 21.79 27.13 2.63
CA SER A 181 20.52 27.87 2.65
C SER A 181 20.48 29.02 1.64
N GLY A 182 21.59 29.75 1.51
CA GLY A 182 21.72 30.82 0.52
C GLY A 182 21.69 30.30 -0.91
N ARG A 183 22.38 29.20 -1.19
CA ARG A 183 22.42 28.56 -2.53
C ARG A 183 21.06 27.99 -2.94
N VAL A 184 20.35 27.37 -2.00
CA VAL A 184 18.98 26.90 -2.23
C VAL A 184 18.03 28.08 -2.53
N ALA A 185 18.16 29.17 -1.78
CA ALA A 185 17.36 30.36 -2.03
C ALA A 185 17.65 30.95 -3.43
N ASP A 186 18.92 31.07 -3.81
CA ASP A 186 19.34 31.58 -5.12
C ASP A 186 18.85 30.67 -6.26
N ALA A 187 18.97 29.34 -6.11
CA ALA A 187 18.50 28.37 -7.08
C ALA A 187 16.98 28.39 -7.27
N LEU A 188 16.22 28.66 -6.19
CA LEU A 188 14.77 28.85 -6.22
C LEU A 188 14.33 30.26 -6.59
N GLN A 189 15.27 31.21 -6.77
CA GLN A 189 15.02 32.64 -6.98
C GLN A 189 14.15 33.25 -5.86
N MET A 190 14.41 32.84 -4.62
CA MET A 190 13.72 33.31 -3.42
C MET A 190 14.57 34.30 -2.64
N ASP A 191 13.92 35.14 -1.84
CA ASP A 191 14.64 35.93 -0.82
C ASP A 191 15.31 34.97 0.18
N ARG A 192 16.63 35.12 0.38
CA ARG A 192 17.40 34.31 1.33
C ARG A 192 16.83 34.27 2.75
N LYS A 193 16.10 35.32 3.17
CA LYS A 193 15.40 35.40 4.46
C LYS A 193 14.21 34.45 4.56
N ARG A 194 13.76 33.87 3.44
CA ARG A 194 12.65 32.93 3.37
C ARG A 194 13.10 31.47 3.35
N VAL A 195 14.42 31.23 3.37
CA VAL A 195 14.99 29.90 3.55
C VAL A 195 15.69 29.86 4.90
N ALA A 196 15.17 29.04 5.80
CA ALA A 196 15.62 28.94 7.20
C ALA A 196 15.95 27.49 7.55
N VAL A 197 16.88 27.30 8.48
CA VAL A 197 17.14 25.99 9.10
C VAL A 197 16.04 25.73 10.12
N ALA A 198 15.50 24.51 10.16
CA ALA A 198 14.50 24.07 11.13
C ALA A 198 15.10 24.03 12.53
N GLY A 199 14.24 24.07 13.54
CA GLY A 199 14.65 24.08 14.97
C GLY A 199 13.79 25.03 15.78
N ARG A 200 13.57 26.23 15.29
CA ARG A 200 12.86 27.31 15.99
C ARG A 200 11.51 26.90 16.61
N TYR A 201 10.80 26.00 15.98
CA TYR A 201 9.45 25.61 16.40
C TYR A 201 9.41 24.33 17.24
N PHE A 202 10.53 23.62 17.40
CA PHE A 202 10.56 22.33 18.11
C PHE A 202 10.11 22.48 19.58
N GLN A 203 10.52 23.56 20.24
CA GLN A 203 10.14 23.85 21.62
C GLN A 203 8.64 24.09 21.82
N ASN A 204 7.87 24.32 20.75
CA ASN A 204 6.41 24.46 20.85
C ASN A 204 5.72 23.11 21.12
N SER A 205 6.35 22.01 20.75
CA SER A 205 5.75 20.67 20.78
C SER A 205 6.53 19.67 21.64
N ALA A 206 7.79 19.97 21.98
CA ALA A 206 8.65 19.09 22.75
C ALA A 206 9.54 19.91 23.71
N CYS A 207 9.83 19.36 24.89
CA CYS A 207 10.78 19.91 25.84
C CYS A 207 11.71 18.81 26.35
N SER A 208 12.94 19.17 26.70
CA SER A 208 13.91 18.28 27.32
C SER A 208 14.69 19.04 28.38
N ASP A 209 14.90 18.40 29.53
CA ASP A 209 15.74 18.94 30.62
C ASP A 209 17.23 18.56 30.44
N ILE A 210 17.53 17.70 29.48
CA ILE A 210 18.87 17.09 29.32
C ILE A 210 19.57 17.66 28.08
N GLN A 211 18.83 18.03 27.04
CA GLN A 211 19.37 18.35 25.72
C GLN A 211 18.62 19.50 25.06
N ASP A 212 19.35 20.36 24.34
CA ASP A 212 18.76 21.36 23.50
C ASP A 212 18.16 20.69 22.25
N LEU A 213 16.86 20.91 22.02
CA LEU A 213 16.11 20.29 20.92
C LEU A 213 16.10 21.13 19.64
N ASP A 214 16.75 22.29 19.63
CA ASP A 214 16.74 23.21 18.47
C ASP A 214 17.59 22.70 17.29
N ASP A 215 18.32 21.61 17.48
CA ASP A 215 19.16 21.05 16.41
C ASP A 215 18.32 20.42 15.30
N PRO A 216 18.51 20.81 14.02
CA PRO A 216 17.76 20.28 12.90
C PRO A 216 17.90 18.77 12.67
N GLU A 217 18.92 18.11 13.24
CA GLU A 217 19.07 16.65 13.21
C GLU A 217 17.92 15.94 13.94
N TYR A 218 17.29 16.61 14.90
CA TYR A 218 16.17 16.02 15.65
C TYR A 218 14.82 16.12 14.95
N THR A 219 14.76 16.70 13.75
CA THR A 219 13.48 16.94 13.06
C THR A 219 12.64 15.69 12.92
N THR A 220 13.18 14.62 12.35
CA THR A 220 12.47 13.36 12.16
C THR A 220 12.16 12.63 13.47
N PRO A 221 13.11 12.38 14.39
CA PRO A 221 12.79 11.71 15.65
C PRO A 221 11.80 12.52 16.52
N LEU A 222 11.93 13.83 16.58
CA LEU A 222 10.96 14.69 17.26
C LEU A 222 9.59 14.63 16.58
N GLY A 223 9.56 14.65 15.24
CA GLY A 223 8.33 14.54 14.48
C GLY A 223 7.57 13.24 14.76
N ILE A 224 8.27 12.12 14.87
CA ILE A 224 7.70 10.83 15.27
C ILE A 224 7.13 10.94 16.70
N ALA A 225 7.90 11.47 17.64
CA ALA A 225 7.47 11.62 19.04
C ALA A 225 6.28 12.59 19.17
N VAL A 226 6.33 13.75 18.51
CA VAL A 226 5.24 14.73 18.48
C VAL A 226 3.98 14.14 17.89
N SER A 227 4.10 13.45 16.74
CA SER A 227 2.97 12.78 16.09
C SER A 227 2.32 11.74 17.00
N ALA A 228 3.12 10.96 17.73
CA ALA A 228 2.62 10.00 18.71
C ALA A 228 1.92 10.70 19.88
N GLY A 229 2.54 11.76 20.44
CA GLY A 229 1.99 12.52 21.57
C GLY A 229 0.70 13.28 21.26
N LEU A 230 0.56 13.79 20.05
CA LEU A 230 -0.65 14.49 19.60
C LEU A 230 -1.76 13.53 19.12
N GLY A 231 -1.53 12.22 19.16
CA GLY A 231 -2.49 11.24 18.62
C GLY A 231 -2.65 11.32 17.10
N LEU A 232 -1.76 12.02 16.41
CA LEU A 232 -1.73 12.09 14.94
C LEU A 232 -1.25 10.76 14.34
N ILE A 233 -0.48 10.02 15.09
CA ILE A 233 -0.29 8.58 14.96
C ILE A 233 -1.40 7.98 15.81
N SER A 234 -2.53 7.67 15.19
CA SER A 234 -3.71 7.20 15.91
C SER A 234 -3.36 6.03 16.82
N ASP A 235 -3.95 6.07 17.98
CA ASP A 235 -4.01 5.06 19.03
C ASP A 235 -3.15 3.84 18.76
N SER A 236 -2.17 3.59 19.60
CA SER A 236 -1.35 2.38 19.60
C SER A 236 -2.27 1.17 19.64
N TYR A 237 -2.78 0.75 18.49
CA TYR A 237 -3.61 -0.44 18.40
C TYR A 237 -2.69 -1.64 18.64
N ARG A 238 -2.64 -2.12 19.88
CA ARG A 238 -2.22 -3.47 20.15
C ARG A 238 -3.32 -4.41 19.64
N VAL A 239 -3.27 -4.72 18.38
CA VAL A 239 -4.17 -5.71 17.77
C VAL A 239 -3.39 -6.98 17.52
N VAL A 240 -3.95 -8.08 17.98
CA VAL A 240 -3.38 -9.41 17.74
C VAL A 240 -4.18 -10.07 16.62
N LEU A 241 -3.52 -10.46 15.55
CA LEU A 241 -4.12 -11.19 14.43
C LEU A 241 -3.56 -12.61 14.39
N ASN A 242 -4.42 -13.61 14.59
CA ASN A 242 -4.04 -15.03 14.63
C ASN A 242 -2.88 -15.32 15.59
N GLY A 243 -2.89 -14.70 16.76
CA GLY A 243 -1.84 -14.87 17.78
C GLY A 243 -0.53 -14.13 17.54
N LYS A 244 -0.46 -13.28 16.52
CA LYS A 244 0.71 -12.42 16.22
C LYS A 244 0.30 -10.96 16.26
N PRO A 245 1.23 -10.03 16.64
CA PRO A 245 0.99 -8.60 16.49
C PRO A 245 0.62 -8.25 15.06
N ALA A 246 -0.46 -7.50 14.88
CA ALA A 246 -0.91 -7.07 13.55
C ALA A 246 -0.11 -5.86 13.08
N LYS A 247 0.21 -5.84 11.78
CA LYS A 247 0.82 -4.67 11.12
C LYS A 247 -0.24 -3.60 10.89
N LEU A 248 0.03 -2.36 11.32
CA LEU A 248 -0.87 -1.23 11.19
C LEU A 248 -0.14 -0.07 10.49
N PHE A 249 -0.63 0.36 9.33
CA PHE A 249 0.00 1.40 8.51
C PHE A 249 -0.83 2.69 8.45
N ARG A 250 -1.90 2.79 9.23
CA ARG A 250 -2.86 3.88 9.08
C ARG A 250 -3.20 4.54 10.42
N SER A 251 -3.29 5.87 10.39
CA SER A 251 -3.89 6.66 11.47
C SER A 251 -5.42 6.70 11.27
N GLY A 252 -6.19 6.51 12.33
CA GLY A 252 -7.65 6.59 12.33
C GLY A 252 -8.35 5.25 12.52
N ARG A 253 -9.66 5.24 12.31
CA ARG A 253 -10.48 4.05 12.44
C ARG A 253 -10.13 3.03 11.37
N VAL A 254 -9.61 1.88 11.77
CA VAL A 254 -9.25 0.77 10.88
C VAL A 254 -10.35 -0.28 10.97
N THR A 255 -10.86 -0.72 9.84
CA THR A 255 -11.77 -1.85 9.76
C THR A 255 -11.01 -3.17 9.75
N VAL A 256 -11.68 -4.26 10.12
CA VAL A 256 -11.07 -5.60 10.06
C VAL A 256 -10.58 -5.93 8.65
N LEU A 257 -11.33 -5.53 7.62
CA LEU A 257 -10.92 -5.73 6.23
C LEU A 257 -9.60 -5.04 5.93
N GLU A 258 -9.47 -3.76 6.29
CA GLU A 258 -8.24 -2.99 6.10
C GLU A 258 -7.06 -3.62 6.87
N LEU A 259 -7.29 -4.04 8.10
CA LEU A 259 -6.27 -4.74 8.88
C LEU A 259 -5.80 -6.03 8.21
N LEU A 260 -6.73 -6.84 7.70
CA LEU A 260 -6.38 -8.08 7.00
C LEU A 260 -5.57 -7.81 5.75
N MET A 261 -5.95 -6.79 4.95
CA MET A 261 -5.19 -6.37 3.76
C MET A 261 -3.78 -5.91 4.12
N MET A 262 -3.62 -5.11 5.18
CA MET A 262 -2.31 -4.67 5.68
C MET A 262 -1.44 -5.84 6.15
N ASN A 263 -2.04 -6.95 6.55
CA ASN A 263 -1.34 -8.15 7.01
C ASN A 263 -1.21 -9.24 5.93
N GLY A 264 -1.36 -8.88 4.65
CA GLY A 264 -1.07 -9.73 3.51
C GLY A 264 -2.21 -10.67 3.08
N PHE A 265 -3.40 -10.54 3.65
CA PHE A 265 -4.59 -11.24 3.16
C PHE A 265 -5.20 -10.50 1.97
N THR A 266 -5.92 -11.23 1.14
CA THR A 266 -6.56 -10.73 -0.07
C THR A 266 -8.07 -10.85 0.00
N HIS A 267 -8.79 -10.19 -0.92
CA HIS A 267 -10.25 -10.35 -1.01
C HIS A 267 -10.67 -11.80 -1.31
N SER A 268 -9.83 -12.56 -2.01
CA SER A 268 -10.09 -13.99 -2.27
C SER A 268 -10.05 -14.84 -1.00
N ASP A 269 -9.26 -14.42 0.00
CA ASP A 269 -9.22 -15.11 1.29
C ASP A 269 -10.49 -14.88 2.12
N LEU A 270 -11.23 -13.81 1.83
CA LEU A 270 -12.49 -13.50 2.49
C LEU A 270 -13.69 -14.19 1.83
N LEU A 271 -13.74 -14.14 0.49
CA LEU A 271 -14.92 -14.56 -0.25
C LEU A 271 -14.87 -16.03 -0.65
N GLY A 272 -13.67 -16.58 -0.84
CA GLY A 272 -13.48 -17.88 -1.45
C GLY A 272 -13.93 -17.91 -2.92
N ARG A 273 -13.62 -18.97 -3.60
CA ARG A 273 -14.07 -19.21 -4.97
C ARG A 273 -14.80 -20.53 -5.03
N SER A 274 -16.03 -20.53 -5.49
CA SER A 274 -16.74 -21.78 -5.82
C SER A 274 -16.03 -22.51 -6.95
N GLY A 275 -16.06 -23.82 -6.91
CA GLY A 275 -15.51 -24.68 -7.92
C GLY A 275 -16.18 -24.40 -9.29
N LYS A 276 -15.41 -24.56 -10.37
CA LYS A 276 -15.92 -24.41 -11.72
C LYS A 276 -17.00 -25.46 -11.99
N SER A 277 -18.08 -25.03 -12.61
CA SER A 277 -19.12 -25.92 -13.08
C SER A 277 -18.73 -26.55 -14.42
N LEU A 278 -19.11 -27.79 -14.62
CA LEU A 278 -18.98 -28.50 -15.88
C LEU A 278 -20.30 -28.33 -16.67
N MET A 279 -20.24 -27.73 -17.84
CA MET A 279 -21.40 -27.50 -18.70
C MET A 279 -21.31 -28.41 -19.93
N LEU A 280 -22.28 -29.29 -20.10
CA LEU A 280 -22.36 -30.26 -21.19
C LEU A 280 -23.65 -30.07 -21.98
N TYR A 281 -23.66 -30.54 -23.24
CA TYR A 281 -24.86 -30.69 -24.02
C TYR A 281 -25.21 -32.19 -24.09
N LEU A 282 -26.27 -32.60 -23.40
CA LEU A 282 -26.77 -33.97 -23.39
C LEU A 282 -28.00 -34.07 -24.29
N ASP A 283 -27.93 -34.86 -25.34
CA ASP A 283 -28.99 -35.00 -26.35
C ASP A 283 -29.50 -33.64 -26.85
N GLY A 284 -28.57 -32.71 -27.12
CA GLY A 284 -28.85 -31.35 -27.55
C GLY A 284 -29.34 -30.40 -26.45
N LYS A 285 -29.52 -30.86 -25.22
CA LYS A 285 -29.96 -30.03 -24.08
C LYS A 285 -28.80 -29.62 -23.20
N ARG A 286 -28.67 -28.33 -22.97
CA ARG A 286 -27.64 -27.77 -22.05
C ARG A 286 -27.91 -28.24 -20.64
N THR A 287 -26.92 -28.93 -20.03
CA THR A 287 -26.95 -29.43 -18.67
C THR A 287 -25.72 -28.91 -17.92
N VAL A 288 -25.90 -28.43 -16.71
CA VAL A 288 -24.83 -27.87 -15.87
C VAL A 288 -24.67 -28.70 -14.60
N PHE A 289 -23.47 -29.17 -14.37
CA PHE A 289 -23.06 -29.82 -13.13
C PHE A 289 -22.23 -28.82 -12.32
N TYR A 290 -22.76 -28.40 -11.19
CA TYR A 290 -22.13 -27.36 -10.37
C TYR A 290 -20.94 -27.94 -9.61
N GLY A 291 -19.83 -27.16 -9.53
CA GLY A 291 -18.74 -27.44 -8.62
C GLY A 291 -19.13 -27.21 -7.15
N GLU A 292 -18.30 -27.62 -6.25
CA GLU A 292 -18.54 -27.42 -4.82
C GLU A 292 -18.57 -25.92 -4.48
N PRO A 293 -19.48 -25.47 -3.60
CA PRO A 293 -19.47 -24.09 -3.12
C PRO A 293 -18.21 -23.84 -2.28
N ALA A 294 -17.71 -22.61 -2.29
CA ALA A 294 -16.66 -22.21 -1.39
C ALA A 294 -17.14 -22.26 0.07
N LEU A 295 -16.25 -22.64 0.96
CA LEU A 295 -16.49 -22.44 2.39
C LEU A 295 -16.13 -20.99 2.74
N PRO A 296 -17.05 -20.21 3.33
CA PRO A 296 -16.80 -18.82 3.66
C PRO A 296 -15.69 -18.69 4.71
N ALA A 297 -15.00 -17.56 4.69
CA ALA A 297 -14.06 -17.20 5.74
C ALA A 297 -14.76 -17.10 7.10
N ARG A 298 -14.03 -17.39 8.16
CA ARG A 298 -14.47 -17.16 9.54
C ARG A 298 -13.69 -16.02 10.13
N LEU A 299 -14.39 -15.12 10.77
CA LEU A 299 -13.81 -13.93 11.36
C LEU A 299 -14.42 -13.72 12.76
N ALA A 300 -13.56 -13.56 13.75
CA ALA A 300 -13.97 -13.24 15.11
C ALA A 300 -13.08 -12.15 15.72
N ILE A 301 -13.66 -11.27 16.51
CA ILE A 301 -12.98 -10.32 17.38
C ILE A 301 -13.27 -10.69 18.82
N ASN A 302 -12.23 -10.90 19.61
CA ASN A 302 -12.32 -11.27 21.02
C ASN A 302 -13.23 -12.52 21.24
N GLY A 303 -13.17 -13.47 20.28
CA GLY A 303 -13.98 -14.70 20.33
C GLY A 303 -15.44 -14.54 19.87
N VAL A 304 -15.89 -13.36 19.46
CA VAL A 304 -17.23 -13.09 18.94
C VAL A 304 -17.17 -12.94 17.43
N GLU A 305 -18.11 -13.57 16.72
CA GLU A 305 -18.20 -13.45 15.25
C GLU A 305 -18.29 -11.99 14.82
N ALA A 306 -17.49 -11.61 13.85
CA ALA A 306 -17.33 -10.23 13.40
C ALA A 306 -17.52 -10.08 11.89
N LYS A 307 -17.79 -8.83 11.45
CA LYS A 307 -17.92 -8.48 10.03
C LYS A 307 -16.65 -7.80 9.53
N PRO A 308 -16.27 -7.94 8.25
CA PRO A 308 -15.12 -7.24 7.66
C PRO A 308 -15.18 -5.72 7.81
N SER A 309 -16.37 -5.12 7.83
CA SER A 309 -16.58 -3.68 8.00
C SER A 309 -16.54 -3.19 9.46
N GLN A 310 -16.37 -4.07 10.41
CA GLN A 310 -16.32 -3.72 11.83
C GLN A 310 -15.01 -2.97 12.13
N ILE A 311 -15.11 -1.94 12.97
CA ILE A 311 -13.94 -1.16 13.42
C ILE A 311 -13.17 -1.97 14.44
N VAL A 312 -11.85 -1.95 14.30
CA VAL A 312 -10.91 -2.58 15.22
C VAL A 312 -10.53 -1.57 16.30
N HIS A 313 -10.43 -2.01 17.54
CA HIS A 313 -10.02 -1.19 18.68
C HIS A 313 -8.70 -1.70 19.27
N ALA A 314 -8.04 -0.83 20.02
CA ALA A 314 -6.83 -1.19 20.75
C ALA A 314 -7.12 -2.36 21.73
N GLY A 315 -6.26 -3.36 21.71
CA GLY A 315 -6.40 -4.57 22.54
C GLY A 315 -7.22 -5.69 21.89
N ASP A 316 -7.80 -5.48 20.71
CA ASP A 316 -8.58 -6.52 20.05
C ASP A 316 -7.71 -7.71 19.64
N VAL A 317 -8.26 -8.90 19.86
CA VAL A 317 -7.72 -10.16 19.37
C VAL A 317 -8.58 -10.66 18.22
N ILE A 318 -8.01 -10.64 17.01
CA ILE A 318 -8.69 -11.04 15.79
C ILE A 318 -8.28 -12.45 15.42
N GLN A 319 -9.26 -13.29 15.18
CA GLN A 319 -9.11 -14.63 14.64
C GLN A 319 -9.70 -14.64 13.24
N PHE A 320 -8.87 -14.97 12.25
CA PHE A 320 -9.27 -15.05 10.86
C PHE A 320 -8.86 -16.38 10.25
N GLU A 321 -9.83 -17.13 9.78
CA GLU A 321 -9.64 -18.33 8.97
C GLU A 321 -10.05 -18.01 7.54
N PRO A 322 -9.11 -18.08 6.57
CA PRO A 322 -9.43 -17.80 5.18
C PRO A 322 -10.49 -18.71 4.60
N ALA A 323 -11.25 -18.20 3.66
CA ALA A 323 -12.19 -18.97 2.87
C ALA A 323 -11.46 -20.09 2.12
N LYS A 324 -12.12 -21.24 2.01
CA LYS A 324 -11.59 -22.37 1.23
C LYS A 324 -12.30 -22.44 -0.11
N ALA A 325 -11.51 -22.51 -1.19
CA ALA A 325 -12.08 -22.70 -2.52
C ALA A 325 -12.80 -24.03 -2.61
N GLY A 326 -13.96 -24.03 -3.25
CA GLY A 326 -14.67 -25.24 -3.64
C GLY A 326 -13.92 -25.98 -4.75
N LYS A 327 -14.12 -27.29 -4.82
CA LYS A 327 -13.52 -28.12 -5.87
C LYS A 327 -14.26 -27.96 -7.19
N ASP A 328 -13.49 -27.92 -8.26
CA ASP A 328 -14.03 -27.92 -9.62
C ASP A 328 -14.79 -29.23 -9.86
N GLN A 329 -15.89 -29.16 -10.62
CA GLN A 329 -16.64 -30.34 -11.01
C GLN A 329 -15.89 -31.09 -12.08
N GLU A 330 -15.43 -32.27 -11.75
CA GLU A 330 -14.80 -33.20 -12.69
C GLU A 330 -15.67 -34.45 -12.82
N LEU A 331 -16.03 -34.81 -14.04
CA LEU A 331 -16.76 -36.01 -14.37
C LEU A 331 -16.07 -36.75 -15.51
N ASN A 332 -16.08 -38.06 -15.47
CA ASN A 332 -15.77 -38.90 -16.63
C ASN A 332 -17.06 -39.48 -17.23
N ALA A 333 -16.96 -40.00 -18.46
CA ALA A 333 -18.09 -40.57 -19.18
C ALA A 333 -18.78 -41.70 -18.39
N GLY A 334 -18.04 -42.52 -17.70
CA GLY A 334 -18.58 -43.64 -16.91
C GLY A 334 -19.30 -43.18 -15.63
N GLN A 335 -18.80 -42.09 -14.98
CA GLN A 335 -19.47 -41.52 -13.81
C GLN A 335 -20.80 -40.90 -14.25
N LEU A 336 -20.79 -40.12 -15.33
CA LEU A 336 -21.99 -39.46 -15.84
C LEU A 336 -23.00 -40.50 -16.36
N SER A 337 -22.59 -41.52 -17.08
CA SER A 337 -23.47 -42.62 -17.54
C SER A 337 -24.20 -43.29 -16.36
N ARG A 338 -23.47 -43.61 -15.29
CA ARG A 338 -24.04 -44.17 -14.05
C ARG A 338 -25.03 -43.23 -13.38
N GLN A 339 -24.71 -41.94 -13.33
CA GLN A 339 -25.57 -40.94 -12.71
C GLN A 339 -26.86 -40.72 -13.50
N LEU A 340 -26.80 -40.84 -14.84
CA LEU A 340 -27.96 -40.76 -15.72
C LEU A 340 -28.72 -42.07 -15.88
N GLY A 341 -28.16 -43.19 -15.43
CA GLY A 341 -28.78 -44.52 -15.60
C GLY A 341 -28.78 -45.02 -17.03
N VAL A 342 -27.79 -44.59 -17.84
CA VAL A 342 -27.66 -44.95 -19.26
C VAL A 342 -26.53 -45.92 -19.51
N GLY A 343 -26.57 -46.67 -20.58
CA GLY A 343 -25.56 -47.69 -20.94
C GLY A 343 -24.23 -47.12 -21.35
N GLY A 344 -24.16 -45.86 -21.74
CA GLY A 344 -22.96 -45.16 -22.16
C GLY A 344 -23.25 -43.79 -22.70
N LEU A 345 -22.19 -43.07 -23.03
CA LEU A 345 -22.25 -41.74 -23.67
C LEU A 345 -21.47 -41.81 -24.97
N ALA A 346 -22.00 -41.22 -26.02
CA ALA A 346 -21.33 -41.09 -27.31
C ALA A 346 -21.06 -39.61 -27.63
N CYS A 347 -19.97 -39.33 -28.29
CA CYS A 347 -19.63 -38.04 -28.85
C CYS A 347 -19.44 -38.19 -30.33
N GLN A 348 -20.21 -37.41 -31.12
CA GLN A 348 -20.22 -37.52 -32.61
C GLN A 348 -20.41 -38.95 -33.11
N GLY A 349 -21.34 -39.68 -32.48
CA GLY A 349 -21.65 -41.05 -32.85
C GLY A 349 -20.66 -42.12 -32.41
N LYS A 350 -19.58 -41.74 -31.73
CA LYS A 350 -18.57 -42.67 -31.18
C LYS A 350 -18.73 -42.83 -29.67
N LEU A 351 -18.88 -44.10 -29.22
CA LEU A 351 -19.01 -44.39 -27.79
C LEU A 351 -17.71 -44.02 -27.05
N LEU A 352 -17.84 -43.31 -25.95
CA LEU A 352 -16.74 -42.89 -25.10
C LEU A 352 -16.32 -44.03 -24.16
N ALA A 353 -15.03 -44.13 -23.90
CA ALA A 353 -14.51 -45.02 -22.85
C ALA A 353 -14.96 -44.49 -21.47
N PRO A 354 -15.26 -45.34 -20.50
CA PRO A 354 -15.73 -44.95 -19.18
C PRO A 354 -14.82 -43.94 -18.46
N ASP A 355 -13.52 -44.03 -18.67
CA ASP A 355 -12.50 -43.16 -18.04
C ASP A 355 -12.26 -41.84 -18.82
N THR A 356 -12.96 -41.61 -19.93
CA THR A 356 -12.80 -40.38 -20.71
C THR A 356 -13.25 -39.19 -19.90
N PRO A 357 -12.34 -38.21 -19.60
CA PRO A 357 -12.72 -37.00 -18.90
C PRO A 357 -13.61 -36.14 -19.79
N LEU A 358 -14.64 -35.57 -19.19
CA LEU A 358 -15.58 -34.66 -19.85
C LEU A 358 -15.17 -33.21 -19.66
N SER A 359 -15.30 -32.41 -20.71
CA SER A 359 -14.93 -31.00 -20.72
C SER A 359 -16.13 -30.10 -20.99
N THR A 360 -16.08 -28.87 -20.46
CA THR A 360 -17.14 -27.90 -20.73
C THR A 360 -17.30 -27.62 -22.22
N GLY A 361 -18.50 -27.80 -22.71
CA GLY A 361 -18.85 -27.65 -24.14
C GLY A 361 -19.02 -28.97 -24.88
N ASP A 362 -18.70 -30.11 -24.26
CA ASP A 362 -18.88 -31.41 -24.90
C ASP A 362 -20.36 -31.66 -25.23
N SER A 363 -20.60 -32.13 -26.47
CA SER A 363 -21.91 -32.54 -26.93
C SER A 363 -21.99 -34.06 -26.93
N LEU A 364 -22.83 -34.59 -26.05
CA LEU A 364 -22.92 -36.02 -25.76
C LEU A 364 -24.31 -36.52 -26.05
N GLU A 365 -24.37 -37.73 -26.56
CA GLU A 365 -25.61 -38.48 -26.84
C GLU A 365 -25.68 -39.67 -25.86
N THR A 366 -26.87 -39.86 -25.27
CA THR A 366 -27.09 -40.99 -24.37
C THR A 366 -27.34 -42.27 -25.14
N VAL A 367 -26.59 -43.33 -24.82
CA VAL A 367 -26.76 -44.66 -25.41
C VAL A 367 -27.49 -45.55 -24.40
N GLN A 368 -28.68 -46.01 -24.75
CA GLN A 368 -29.44 -46.93 -23.95
C GLN A 368 -28.88 -48.38 -24.07
N VAL A 369 -28.87 -49.09 -22.95
CA VAL A 369 -28.57 -50.52 -22.96
C VAL A 369 -29.75 -51.23 -23.61
N SER A 370 -29.60 -51.73 -24.82
CA SER A 370 -30.57 -52.66 -25.39
C SER A 370 -30.41 -54.01 -24.71
N GLU A 371 -31.17 -54.29 -23.65
CA GLU A 371 -31.29 -55.61 -23.07
C GLU A 371 -32.00 -56.54 -24.07
N LYS A 372 -31.28 -57.43 -24.66
CA LYS A 372 -31.83 -58.66 -25.21
C LYS A 372 -31.52 -59.78 -24.21
N GLY A 373 -32.54 -60.15 -23.43
CA GLY A 373 -33.00 -61.35 -22.82
C GLY A 373 -32.08 -62.07 -21.79
N PRO A 374 -32.64 -62.99 -20.99
CA PRO A 374 -34.01 -63.52 -20.93
C PRO A 374 -34.73 -63.31 -19.58
N GLU A 375 -36.05 -63.50 -19.65
CA GLU A 375 -37.02 -63.48 -18.55
C GLU A 375 -36.73 -64.30 -17.29
N LYS A 376 -37.14 -63.76 -16.19
CA LYS A 376 -37.75 -64.25 -14.93
C LYS A 376 -36.97 -63.77 -13.71
N GLU A 377 -37.54 -63.15 -12.72
CA GLU A 377 -38.67 -63.45 -11.90
C GLU A 377 -39.09 -62.25 -11.05
N LYS A 378 -40.37 -62.11 -10.78
CA LYS A 378 -41.00 -61.14 -9.89
C LYS A 378 -40.54 -61.31 -8.46
N ALA A 379 -40.14 -60.22 -7.82
CA ALA A 379 -40.32 -60.02 -6.38
C ALA A 379 -40.71 -58.59 -6.10
N ALA A 380 -41.88 -58.46 -5.45
CA ALA A 380 -42.45 -57.21 -5.00
C ALA A 380 -41.67 -56.66 -3.80
N GLY A 381 -41.40 -55.37 -3.78
CA GLY A 381 -40.81 -54.71 -2.62
C GLY A 381 -41.04 -53.21 -2.64
N ALA A 382 -42.00 -52.80 -1.85
CA ALA A 382 -42.36 -51.52 -1.21
C ALA A 382 -41.82 -50.17 -1.78
N PRO A 383 -42.65 -49.12 -1.80
CA PRO A 383 -42.31 -47.80 -2.30
C PRO A 383 -41.44 -47.05 -1.28
N ILE A 384 -40.36 -46.49 -1.78
CA ILE A 384 -39.53 -45.54 -1.01
C ILE A 384 -40.26 -44.21 -1.01
N GLN A 385 -40.57 -43.73 0.17
CA GLN A 385 -41.13 -42.44 0.43
C GLN A 385 -40.21 -41.33 -0.08
N THR A 386 -40.72 -40.50 -0.95
CA THR A 386 -40.13 -39.20 -1.32
C THR A 386 -40.15 -38.28 -0.12
N GLY A 387 -38.99 -37.93 0.38
CA GLY A 387 -38.82 -36.95 1.42
C GLY A 387 -39.34 -35.56 1.00
N ALA A 388 -40.02 -34.94 1.91
CA ALA A 388 -40.63 -33.62 1.76
C ALA A 388 -39.59 -32.52 1.41
N PRO A 389 -39.99 -31.48 0.68
CA PRO A 389 -39.10 -30.39 0.38
C PRO A 389 -38.80 -29.57 1.64
N ILE A 390 -37.52 -29.33 1.88
CA ILE A 390 -37.05 -28.42 2.92
C ILE A 390 -37.50 -27.01 2.56
N GLN A 391 -38.30 -26.40 3.37
CA GLN A 391 -38.69 -25.01 3.29
C GLN A 391 -37.43 -24.14 3.44
N THR A 392 -37.05 -23.48 2.37
CA THR A 392 -36.03 -22.41 2.40
C THR A 392 -36.61 -21.19 3.10
N GLY A 393 -35.79 -20.67 3.99
CA GLY A 393 -36.12 -19.57 4.88
C GLY A 393 -36.50 -18.25 4.18
N VAL A 394 -37.10 -17.43 5.00
CA VAL A 394 -37.65 -16.10 4.79
C VAL A 394 -36.73 -15.21 3.94
N PRO A 395 -37.25 -14.50 2.91
CA PRO A 395 -36.47 -13.55 2.16
C PRO A 395 -36.22 -12.29 3.00
N ILE A 396 -34.95 -11.97 3.21
CA ILE A 396 -34.54 -10.66 3.69
C ILE A 396 -34.80 -9.67 2.57
N GLN A 397 -35.68 -8.71 2.80
CA GLN A 397 -35.86 -7.55 1.93
C GLN A 397 -34.60 -6.70 2.00
N THR A 398 -33.74 -6.80 1.01
CA THR A 398 -32.70 -5.83 0.69
C THR A 398 -33.18 -4.93 -0.42
N GLY A 399 -32.85 -3.67 -0.28
CA GLY A 399 -33.33 -2.54 -1.03
C GLY A 399 -33.30 -2.62 -2.56
N VAL A 400 -33.99 -1.66 -3.13
CA VAL A 400 -34.20 -1.31 -4.54
C VAL A 400 -33.24 -1.94 -5.53
N PRO A 401 -33.71 -2.68 -6.55
CA PRO A 401 -32.86 -3.23 -7.57
C PRO A 401 -32.25 -2.10 -8.41
N ILE A 402 -30.93 -1.96 -8.35
CA ILE A 402 -30.17 -1.16 -9.30
C ILE A 402 -30.27 -1.87 -10.66
N GLN A 403 -30.79 -1.18 -11.66
CA GLN A 403 -30.88 -1.70 -13.02
C GLN A 403 -29.47 -2.08 -13.51
N THR A 404 -29.24 -3.37 -13.70
CA THR A 404 -28.05 -3.93 -14.31
C THR A 404 -28.01 -3.53 -15.77
N GLY A 405 -27.00 -2.78 -16.21
CA GLY A 405 -26.74 -2.61 -17.63
C GLY A 405 -26.39 -1.21 -18.13
N VAL A 406 -26.34 -0.18 -17.28
CA VAL A 406 -25.90 1.14 -17.75
C VAL A 406 -24.38 1.21 -17.68
N PRO A 407 -23.65 1.45 -18.79
CA PRO A 407 -22.21 1.66 -18.75
C PRO A 407 -21.90 2.94 -17.97
N ILE A 408 -20.99 2.83 -17.02
CA ILE A 408 -20.50 3.97 -16.24
C ILE A 408 -19.37 4.61 -17.05
N GLN A 409 -19.45 5.91 -17.29
CA GLN A 409 -18.35 6.67 -17.85
C GLN A 409 -17.59 7.34 -16.71
N ILE A 410 -16.29 7.07 -16.65
CA ILE A 410 -15.37 7.77 -15.75
C ILE A 410 -14.26 8.41 -16.56
N GLU A 411 -13.64 9.41 -16.03
CA GLU A 411 -12.48 10.06 -16.63
C GLU A 411 -11.24 9.76 -15.79
N LEU A 412 -10.21 9.16 -16.42
CA LEU A 412 -8.95 8.85 -15.78
C LEU A 412 -7.83 9.62 -16.49
N ASN A 413 -7.17 10.54 -15.76
CA ASN A 413 -6.11 11.41 -16.31
C ASN A 413 -6.55 12.19 -17.57
N GLY A 414 -7.76 12.74 -17.57
CA GLY A 414 -8.30 13.49 -18.70
C GLY A 414 -8.70 12.62 -19.90
N ARG A 415 -8.78 11.29 -19.73
CA ARG A 415 -9.23 10.35 -20.78
C ARG A 415 -10.47 9.60 -20.34
N PRO A 416 -11.52 9.58 -21.14
CA PRO A 416 -12.72 8.82 -20.83
C PRO A 416 -12.42 7.33 -20.81
N LEU A 417 -12.74 6.66 -19.72
CA LEU A 417 -12.64 5.21 -19.55
C LEU A 417 -14.06 4.64 -19.44
N PRO A 418 -14.60 4.03 -20.50
CA PRO A 418 -15.92 3.41 -20.44
C PRO A 418 -15.83 2.10 -19.63
N LEU A 419 -16.67 1.98 -18.62
CA LEU A 419 -16.80 0.76 -17.82
C LEU A 419 -18.11 0.06 -18.23
N PRO A 420 -18.05 -1.07 -18.95
CA PRO A 420 -19.23 -1.86 -19.24
C PRO A 420 -19.77 -2.44 -17.93
N GLY A 421 -21.09 -2.44 -17.75
CA GLY A 421 -21.71 -3.06 -16.58
C GLY A 421 -21.17 -4.47 -16.35
N LYS A 422 -20.76 -4.79 -15.13
CA LYS A 422 -20.31 -6.14 -14.77
C LYS A 422 -21.51 -7.08 -14.83
N ALA A 423 -21.36 -8.24 -15.48
CA ALA A 423 -22.42 -9.20 -15.67
C ALA A 423 -22.99 -9.80 -14.36
N ASP A 424 -22.23 -9.72 -13.29
CA ASP A 424 -22.56 -10.18 -11.94
C ASP A 424 -23.15 -9.08 -11.06
N GLY A 425 -23.31 -7.86 -11.58
CA GLY A 425 -23.85 -6.70 -10.85
C GLY A 425 -22.95 -6.17 -9.75
N THR A 426 -21.70 -6.63 -9.65
CA THR A 426 -20.77 -6.12 -8.64
C THR A 426 -20.30 -4.70 -8.98
N PRO A 427 -20.09 -3.81 -7.99
CA PRO A 427 -19.56 -2.49 -8.23
C PRO A 427 -18.10 -2.55 -8.72
N TYR A 428 -17.68 -1.51 -9.45
CA TYR A 428 -16.28 -1.32 -9.78
C TYR A 428 -15.52 -0.80 -8.56
N TYR A 429 -14.38 -1.41 -8.28
CA TYR A 429 -13.45 -0.98 -7.25
C TYR A 429 -12.27 -0.24 -7.89
N LEU A 430 -11.55 0.53 -7.07
CA LEU A 430 -10.37 1.29 -7.52
C LEU A 430 -9.35 0.42 -8.27
N MET A 431 -9.12 -0.81 -7.81
CA MET A 431 -8.20 -1.74 -8.48
C MET A 431 -8.66 -2.15 -9.88
N ASP A 432 -9.96 -2.37 -10.07
CA ASP A 432 -10.51 -2.65 -11.40
C ASP A 432 -10.25 -1.48 -12.39
N LEU A 433 -10.28 -0.24 -11.89
CA LEU A 433 -10.00 0.96 -12.67
C LEU A 433 -8.52 1.09 -12.99
N LEU A 434 -7.67 0.82 -12.03
CA LEU A 434 -6.21 0.87 -12.17
C LEU A 434 -5.71 -0.19 -13.16
N GLU A 435 -6.19 -1.42 -13.08
CA GLU A 435 -5.86 -2.48 -14.04
C GLU A 435 -6.26 -2.14 -15.48
N ARG A 436 -7.41 -1.46 -15.65
CA ARG A 436 -7.90 -1.05 -16.98
C ARG A 436 -7.27 0.22 -17.51
N SER A 437 -6.59 0.99 -16.66
CA SER A 437 -5.92 2.23 -17.05
C SER A 437 -4.71 2.03 -17.95
N GLY A 438 -4.16 0.81 -17.99
CA GLY A 438 -2.91 0.50 -18.71
C GLY A 438 -1.66 1.15 -18.09
N ILE A 439 -1.76 1.66 -16.86
CA ILE A 439 -0.62 2.25 -16.15
C ILE A 439 0.20 1.12 -15.54
N ASP A 440 1.49 1.08 -15.86
CA ASP A 440 2.43 0.17 -15.20
C ASP A 440 2.88 0.76 -13.86
N PHE A 441 2.28 0.26 -12.77
CA PHE A 441 2.58 0.72 -11.41
C PHE A 441 3.93 0.27 -10.89
N LYS A 442 4.58 -0.70 -11.53
CA LYS A 442 5.91 -1.18 -11.14
C LYS A 442 7.02 -0.17 -11.42
N HIS A 443 6.74 0.81 -12.28
CA HIS A 443 7.70 1.84 -12.70
C HIS A 443 7.13 3.27 -12.57
N ALA A 444 6.11 3.46 -11.74
CA ALA A 444 5.52 4.79 -11.54
C ALA A 444 6.41 5.65 -10.63
N GLU A 445 7.24 6.48 -11.22
CA GLU A 445 8.10 7.46 -10.52
C GLU A 445 7.36 8.74 -10.08
N ARG A 446 6.04 8.84 -10.28
CA ARG A 446 5.26 10.06 -10.00
C ARG A 446 4.05 9.76 -9.14
N PRO A 447 3.65 10.69 -8.24
CA PRO A 447 2.41 10.55 -7.49
C PRO A 447 1.22 10.48 -8.44
N VAL A 448 0.38 9.46 -8.24
CA VAL A 448 -0.86 9.29 -9.02
C VAL A 448 -1.94 10.13 -8.35
N ARG A 449 -2.47 11.13 -9.06
CA ARG A 449 -3.62 11.91 -8.61
C ARG A 449 -4.89 11.26 -9.18
N LEU A 450 -5.74 10.78 -8.30
CA LEU A 450 -7.05 10.26 -8.66
C LEU A 450 -8.11 11.30 -8.29
N THR A 451 -8.88 11.74 -9.28
CA THR A 451 -10.11 12.53 -9.07
C THR A 451 -11.26 11.61 -9.46
N VAL A 452 -12.14 11.28 -8.53
CA VAL A 452 -13.33 10.44 -8.75
C VAL A 452 -14.56 11.33 -8.81
#